data_4bc1298dc221ca02bef379aaad778b3a
#
_entry.id   4bc1298dc221ca02bef379aaad778b3a
#
_cell.length_a   1.000
_cell.length_b   1.000
_cell.length_c   1.000
_cell.angle_alpha   90.00
_cell.angle_beta   90.00
_cell.angle_gamma   90.00
#
_symmetry.space_group_name_H-M   'P 1'
#
loop_
_entity.id
_entity.type
_entity.pdbx_description
1 polymer ?
#
loop_
_entity_poly.entity_id
_entity_poly.type
_entity_poly.pdbx_seq_one_letter_code
_entity_poly.pdbx_strand_id
1 'polypeptide(L)'
;MKRLILSGLAAVGLAAAVSSANAADFSPAIVFDMGGKFDKSFNQAAYDGAERFKKASGIKYREFEVTSPAQREQAIRNMARRGATIVVGIGFAQQAGIEKVAKEFPDTNFAIIDAVVDLPNVRSIVFKEHEGSFLVGMAAALASKTGKVGFVGGMDIPLIRNFAAGYAEGAKYVNPNIEVFQNMTGTTPAAWNNPSKGAELARSQFGRGADVVYAAAGGTGVGVYQAAVDDGKLAIGVDSNQNYLHPGTMLTSMLKRVDVAVESAFQDAKDGKFTAGIQSLGVAEDGVGWALDEHNRSLITSDMEAKIEQARKDIISGKIKVNGYQGS
;
A
#
# COMPACT_ATOMS: atom_id res chain seq x y z
N MET A 1 89.68 -20.77 13.27
CA MET A 1 88.92 -21.21 12.11
C MET A 1 87.59 -21.67 12.61
N LYS A 2 86.61 -20.79 12.60
CA LYS A 2 85.21 -21.09 13.02
C LYS A 2 84.28 -20.87 11.78
N ARG A 3 83.69 -21.94 11.32
CA ARG A 3 82.69 -21.88 10.23
C ARG A 3 81.33 -21.52 10.83
N LEU A 4 80.76 -20.41 10.38
CA LEU A 4 79.35 -20.07 10.61
C LEU A 4 78.48 -20.79 9.58
N ILE A 5 77.50 -21.51 10.07
CA ILE A 5 76.43 -22.11 9.25
C ILE A 5 75.25 -21.14 9.34
N LEU A 6 74.85 -20.52 8.20
CA LEU A 6 73.62 -19.76 8.06
C LEU A 6 72.49 -20.73 7.72
N SER A 7 71.49 -20.80 8.62
CA SER A 7 70.27 -21.54 8.37
C SER A 7 69.25 -20.54 7.79
N GLY A 8 68.88 -20.70 6.52
CA GLY A 8 67.82 -19.94 5.89
C GLY A 8 66.44 -20.52 6.23
N LEU A 9 65.56 -19.72 6.87
CA LEU A 9 64.15 -20.01 7.04
C LEU A 9 63.41 -19.57 5.77
N ALA A 10 62.90 -20.51 5.01
CA ALA A 10 61.95 -20.23 3.93
C ALA A 10 60.55 -20.08 4.50
N ALA A 11 60.04 -18.85 4.55
CA ALA A 11 58.66 -18.58 4.88
C ALA A 11 57.78 -18.85 3.65
N VAL A 12 57.03 -19.94 3.70
CA VAL A 12 55.96 -20.24 2.69
C VAL A 12 54.74 -19.38 3.04
N GLY A 13 54.56 -18.28 2.31
CA GLY A 13 53.39 -17.47 2.38
C GLY A 13 52.18 -18.17 1.72
N LEU A 14 51.28 -18.67 2.55
CA LEU A 14 49.98 -19.18 2.08
C LEU A 14 49.09 -17.98 1.71
N ALA A 15 49.06 -17.62 0.42
CA ALA A 15 48.11 -16.66 -0.10
C ALA A 15 46.72 -17.31 -0.10
N ALA A 16 45.90 -16.97 0.90
CA ALA A 16 44.48 -17.30 0.87
C ALA A 16 43.83 -16.49 -0.27
N ALA A 17 43.56 -17.15 -1.38
CA ALA A 17 42.69 -16.62 -2.42
C ALA A 17 41.28 -16.50 -1.85
N VAL A 18 40.90 -15.31 -1.41
CA VAL A 18 39.51 -14.98 -1.13
C VAL A 18 38.81 -15.02 -2.48
N SER A 19 38.13 -16.13 -2.77
CA SER A 19 37.20 -16.23 -3.87
C SER A 19 36.09 -15.22 -3.61
N SER A 20 36.18 -14.06 -4.28
CA SER A 20 35.02 -13.18 -4.42
C SER A 20 33.95 -14.00 -5.17
N ALA A 21 33.06 -14.65 -4.45
CA ALA A 21 31.84 -15.14 -5.04
C ALA A 21 31.22 -13.90 -5.71
N ASN A 22 31.14 -13.89 -7.04
CA ASN A 22 30.32 -12.91 -7.76
C ASN A 22 28.91 -13.03 -7.18
N ALA A 23 28.57 -12.13 -6.25
CA ALA A 23 27.18 -11.92 -5.90
C ALA A 23 26.52 -11.55 -7.23
N ALA A 24 25.65 -12.42 -7.73
CA ALA A 24 24.86 -12.11 -8.91
C ALA A 24 24.27 -10.72 -8.68
N ASP A 25 24.47 -9.81 -9.64
CA ASP A 25 24.03 -8.42 -9.49
C ASP A 25 22.56 -8.40 -9.09
N PHE A 26 22.25 -7.83 -7.91
CA PHE A 26 20.89 -7.75 -7.42
C PHE A 26 20.02 -6.96 -8.41
N SER A 27 18.97 -7.57 -8.90
CA SER A 27 18.16 -7.08 -10.00
C SER A 27 16.68 -7.13 -9.66
N PRO A 28 16.16 -6.13 -8.93
CA PRO A 28 14.77 -6.08 -8.55
C PRO A 28 13.86 -5.68 -9.73
N ALA A 29 12.60 -6.15 -9.68
CA ALA A 29 11.59 -5.81 -10.65
C ALA A 29 10.22 -5.59 -9.99
N ILE A 30 9.40 -4.74 -10.58
CA ILE A 30 8.05 -4.44 -10.12
C ILE A 30 7.07 -4.48 -11.31
N VAL A 31 5.88 -5.02 -11.07
CA VAL A 31 4.79 -5.05 -12.06
C VAL A 31 3.59 -4.32 -11.43
N PHE A 32 3.31 -3.13 -11.95
CA PHE A 32 2.16 -2.32 -11.53
C PHE A 32 0.86 -2.85 -12.11
N ASP A 33 -0.23 -2.74 -11.35
CA ASP A 33 -1.56 -3.14 -11.84
C ASP A 33 -2.23 -2.02 -12.67
N MET A 34 -3.37 -2.37 -13.23
CA MET A 34 -4.21 -1.44 -13.99
C MET A 34 -4.70 -0.29 -13.08
N GLY A 35 -4.85 0.88 -13.69
CA GLY A 35 -5.18 2.12 -12.97
C GLY A 35 -4.17 3.23 -13.24
N GLY A 36 -2.97 2.82 -13.67
CA GLY A 36 -1.86 3.74 -13.98
C GLY A 36 -0.89 3.91 -12.80
N LYS A 37 0.38 3.91 -13.10
CA LYS A 37 1.47 4.04 -12.12
C LYS A 37 1.36 5.33 -11.28
N PHE A 38 0.85 6.40 -11.87
CA PHE A 38 0.70 7.70 -11.22
C PHE A 38 -0.75 8.03 -10.84
N ASP A 39 -1.45 7.02 -10.31
CA ASP A 39 -2.84 7.11 -9.87
C ASP A 39 -3.07 8.00 -8.62
N LYS A 40 -2.01 8.60 -8.08
CA LYS A 40 -1.98 9.37 -6.84
C LYS A 40 -2.29 8.56 -5.57
N SER A 41 -2.44 7.24 -5.68
CA SER A 41 -2.94 6.33 -4.65
C SER A 41 -2.04 5.09 -4.55
N PHE A 42 -2.57 3.92 -4.88
CA PHE A 42 -2.00 2.60 -4.67
C PHE A 42 -0.74 2.31 -5.49
N ASN A 43 -0.83 2.46 -6.83
CA ASN A 43 0.33 2.22 -7.68
C ASN A 43 1.41 3.28 -7.46
N GLN A 44 1.02 4.54 -7.22
CA GLN A 44 1.98 5.60 -6.91
C GLN A 44 2.71 5.31 -5.60
N ALA A 45 2.02 4.83 -4.55
CA ALA A 45 2.68 4.43 -3.31
C ALA A 45 3.73 3.34 -3.56
N ALA A 46 3.42 2.33 -4.38
CA ALA A 46 4.36 1.29 -4.76
C ALA A 46 5.58 1.86 -5.51
N TYR A 47 5.34 2.77 -6.45
CA TYR A 47 6.39 3.47 -7.18
C TYR A 47 7.30 4.29 -6.25
N ASP A 48 6.72 5.03 -5.33
CA ASP A 48 7.47 5.85 -4.37
C ASP A 48 8.39 4.99 -3.49
N GLY A 49 7.92 3.80 -3.08
CA GLY A 49 8.73 2.84 -2.34
C GLY A 49 9.91 2.30 -3.17
N ALA A 50 9.68 1.95 -4.43
CA ALA A 50 10.73 1.51 -5.34
C ALA A 50 11.76 2.61 -5.63
N GLU A 51 11.33 3.87 -5.80
CA GLU A 51 12.22 5.02 -5.98
C GLU A 51 13.03 5.33 -4.71
N ARG A 52 12.44 5.19 -3.50
CA ARG A 52 13.20 5.32 -2.24
C ARG A 52 14.29 4.28 -2.14
N PHE A 53 13.98 3.00 -2.43
CA PHE A 53 14.99 1.94 -2.49
C PHE A 53 16.11 2.28 -3.48
N LYS A 54 15.76 2.69 -4.70
CA LYS A 54 16.73 3.08 -5.74
C LYS A 54 17.60 4.25 -5.29
N LYS A 55 17.03 5.27 -4.66
CA LYS A 55 17.75 6.43 -4.13
C LYS A 55 18.73 6.04 -3.02
N ALA A 56 18.28 5.17 -2.11
CA ALA A 56 19.08 4.75 -0.97
C ALA A 56 20.22 3.78 -1.34
N SER A 57 19.94 2.84 -2.26
CA SER A 57 20.90 1.76 -2.63
C SER A 57 21.76 2.07 -3.87
N GLY A 58 21.32 3.01 -4.72
CA GLY A 58 21.91 3.22 -6.06
C GLY A 58 21.51 2.15 -7.08
N ILE A 59 20.76 1.13 -6.70
CA ILE A 59 20.39 0.00 -7.55
C ILE A 59 19.11 0.34 -8.33
N LYS A 60 19.19 0.23 -9.66
CA LYS A 60 18.03 0.39 -10.54
C LYS A 60 17.15 -0.85 -10.49
N TYR A 61 15.85 -0.65 -10.60
CA TYR A 61 14.87 -1.72 -10.77
C TYR A 61 14.26 -1.69 -12.18
N ARG A 62 13.71 -2.82 -12.61
CA ARG A 62 12.91 -2.91 -13.83
C ARG A 62 11.44 -2.79 -13.48
N GLU A 63 10.67 -2.15 -14.35
CA GLU A 63 9.25 -1.97 -14.15
C GLU A 63 8.43 -2.35 -15.39
N PHE A 64 7.19 -2.70 -15.15
CA PHE A 64 6.17 -2.90 -16.17
C PHE A 64 4.81 -2.42 -15.65
N GLU A 65 4.09 -1.69 -16.47
CA GLU A 65 2.73 -1.24 -16.17
C GLU A 65 1.74 -2.06 -16.99
N VAL A 66 0.84 -2.77 -16.29
CA VAL A 66 -0.20 -3.58 -16.92
C VAL A 66 -1.32 -2.67 -17.43
N THR A 67 -1.63 -2.78 -18.70
CA THR A 67 -2.73 -2.03 -19.34
C THR A 67 -3.91 -2.92 -19.75
N SER A 68 -3.72 -4.25 -19.70
CA SER A 68 -4.79 -5.23 -19.88
C SER A 68 -4.58 -6.47 -19.01
N PRO A 69 -5.65 -7.15 -18.57
CA PRO A 69 -5.54 -8.34 -17.71
C PRO A 69 -4.65 -9.45 -18.29
N ALA A 70 -4.65 -9.62 -19.60
CA ALA A 70 -3.89 -10.65 -20.30
C ALA A 70 -2.36 -10.46 -20.21
N GLN A 71 -1.88 -9.27 -19.89
CA GLN A 71 -0.44 -8.97 -19.79
C GLN A 71 0.17 -9.43 -18.46
N ARG A 72 -0.60 -9.61 -17.38
CA ARG A 72 -0.09 -9.84 -16.03
C ARG A 72 0.90 -10.98 -15.92
N GLU A 73 0.49 -12.18 -16.28
CA GLU A 73 1.32 -13.38 -16.21
C GLU A 73 2.60 -13.23 -17.07
N GLN A 74 2.45 -12.75 -18.30
CA GLN A 74 3.58 -12.61 -19.20
C GLN A 74 4.58 -11.52 -18.72
N ALA A 75 4.09 -10.43 -18.14
CA ALA A 75 4.94 -9.38 -17.58
C ALA A 75 5.79 -9.94 -16.42
N ILE A 76 5.17 -10.65 -15.46
CA ILE A 76 5.87 -11.28 -14.34
C ILE A 76 6.91 -12.28 -14.86
N ARG A 77 6.52 -13.15 -15.79
CA ARG A 77 7.42 -14.16 -16.41
C ARG A 77 8.60 -13.51 -17.11
N ASN A 78 8.37 -12.42 -17.83
CA ASN A 78 9.44 -11.71 -18.53
C ASN A 78 10.44 -11.08 -17.55
N MET A 79 10.00 -10.58 -16.39
CA MET A 79 10.91 -10.09 -15.34
C MET A 79 11.78 -11.22 -14.80
N ALA A 80 11.20 -12.38 -14.46
CA ALA A 80 11.93 -13.54 -13.96
C ALA A 80 12.92 -14.08 -15.01
N ARG A 81 12.48 -14.27 -16.27
CA ARG A 81 13.34 -14.72 -17.37
C ARG A 81 14.54 -13.82 -17.65
N ARG A 82 14.41 -12.52 -17.40
CA ARG A 82 15.50 -11.55 -17.51
C ARG A 82 16.43 -11.53 -16.31
N GLY A 83 16.33 -12.51 -15.41
CA GLY A 83 17.16 -12.64 -14.23
C GLY A 83 16.82 -11.66 -13.12
N ALA A 84 15.53 -11.34 -12.92
CA ALA A 84 15.14 -10.64 -11.71
C ALA A 84 15.41 -11.52 -10.48
N THR A 85 16.08 -10.96 -9.47
CA THR A 85 16.30 -11.64 -8.18
C THR A 85 15.07 -11.58 -7.28
N ILE A 86 14.25 -10.54 -7.48
CA ILE A 86 12.91 -10.41 -6.88
C ILE A 86 11.97 -9.75 -7.90
N VAL A 87 10.71 -10.21 -7.94
CA VAL A 87 9.62 -9.59 -8.68
C VAL A 87 8.49 -9.26 -7.71
N VAL A 88 8.12 -7.97 -7.61
CA VAL A 88 7.00 -7.52 -6.79
C VAL A 88 5.79 -7.27 -7.69
N GLY A 89 4.71 -8.02 -7.48
CA GLY A 89 3.42 -7.82 -8.14
C GLY A 89 2.52 -6.90 -7.30
N ILE A 90 2.06 -5.80 -7.90
CA ILE A 90 1.21 -4.82 -7.24
C ILE A 90 -0.25 -5.12 -7.52
N GLY A 91 -0.98 -5.45 -6.44
CA GLY A 91 -2.43 -5.66 -6.47
C GLY A 91 -2.87 -7.13 -6.56
N PHE A 92 -4.04 -7.39 -5.98
CA PHE A 92 -4.64 -8.73 -5.86
C PHE A 92 -4.78 -9.45 -7.21
N ALA A 93 -5.02 -8.71 -8.28
CA ALA A 93 -5.23 -9.29 -9.61
C ALA A 93 -3.97 -9.92 -10.23
N GLN A 94 -2.79 -9.71 -9.62
CA GLN A 94 -1.54 -10.39 -9.99
C GLN A 94 -1.44 -11.83 -9.42
N GLN A 95 -2.35 -12.24 -8.52
CA GLN A 95 -2.26 -13.49 -7.76
C GLN A 95 -2.02 -14.72 -8.64
N ALA A 96 -2.87 -14.96 -9.63
CA ALA A 96 -2.74 -16.13 -10.51
C ALA A 96 -1.43 -16.10 -11.32
N GLY A 97 -0.99 -14.91 -11.74
CA GLY A 97 0.29 -14.73 -12.46
C GLY A 97 1.48 -15.02 -11.56
N ILE A 98 1.51 -14.49 -10.35
CA ILE A 98 2.57 -14.76 -9.36
C ILE A 98 2.60 -16.25 -9.01
N GLU A 99 1.44 -16.86 -8.68
CA GLU A 99 1.37 -18.28 -8.32
C GLU A 99 1.93 -19.20 -9.41
N LYS A 100 1.59 -18.95 -10.66
CA LYS A 100 2.06 -19.73 -11.79
C LYS A 100 3.54 -19.53 -12.06
N VAL A 101 3.99 -18.28 -12.14
CA VAL A 101 5.38 -17.95 -12.49
C VAL A 101 6.34 -18.30 -11.37
N ALA A 102 5.97 -18.16 -10.09
CA ALA A 102 6.83 -18.53 -8.97
C ALA A 102 7.17 -20.03 -8.95
N LYS A 103 6.25 -20.89 -9.41
CA LYS A 103 6.53 -22.33 -9.58
C LYS A 103 7.51 -22.63 -10.72
N GLU A 104 7.53 -21.77 -11.76
CA GLU A 104 8.45 -21.90 -12.90
C GLU A 104 9.88 -21.40 -12.57
N PHE A 105 10.00 -20.50 -11.57
CA PHE A 105 11.26 -19.85 -11.20
C PHE A 105 11.52 -19.96 -9.69
N PRO A 106 11.86 -21.16 -9.18
CA PRO A 106 11.99 -21.40 -7.74
C PRO A 106 13.12 -20.62 -7.07
N ASP A 107 14.15 -20.22 -7.83
CA ASP A 107 15.30 -19.45 -7.34
C ASP A 107 15.06 -17.92 -7.37
N THR A 108 13.93 -17.47 -7.92
CA THR A 108 13.53 -16.07 -7.90
C THR A 108 12.58 -15.82 -6.72
N ASN A 109 12.85 -14.77 -5.96
CA ASN A 109 11.91 -14.29 -4.94
C ASN A 109 10.72 -13.57 -5.58
N PHE A 110 9.55 -13.76 -5.02
CA PHE A 110 8.36 -13.00 -5.41
C PHE A 110 7.72 -12.35 -4.19
N ALA A 111 7.19 -11.15 -4.37
CA ALA A 111 6.28 -10.55 -3.40
C ALA A 111 4.98 -10.16 -4.09
N ILE A 112 3.87 -10.29 -3.39
CA ILE A 112 2.56 -9.84 -3.89
C ILE A 112 1.90 -8.94 -2.86
N ILE A 113 1.31 -7.84 -3.32
CA ILE A 113 0.53 -6.91 -2.52
C ILE A 113 -0.96 -7.24 -2.68
N ASP A 114 -1.69 -7.32 -1.56
CA ASP A 114 -3.16 -7.52 -1.47
C ASP A 114 -3.68 -8.89 -1.91
N ALA A 115 -2.82 -9.90 -1.94
CA ALA A 115 -3.27 -11.28 -2.13
C ALA A 115 -2.35 -12.27 -1.39
N VAL A 116 -2.83 -13.51 -1.26
CA VAL A 116 -2.08 -14.59 -0.62
C VAL A 116 -1.75 -15.67 -1.65
N VAL A 117 -0.45 -15.96 -1.78
CA VAL A 117 0.09 -17.06 -2.58
C VAL A 117 1.00 -17.89 -1.67
N ASP A 118 0.61 -19.11 -1.37
CA ASP A 118 1.33 -20.02 -0.46
C ASP A 118 2.37 -20.84 -1.24
N LEU A 119 3.54 -20.23 -1.45
CA LEU A 119 4.69 -20.86 -2.11
C LEU A 119 5.99 -20.48 -1.36
N PRO A 120 7.01 -21.36 -1.37
CA PRO A 120 8.22 -21.16 -0.57
C PRO A 120 9.11 -19.97 -0.98
N ASN A 121 8.89 -19.42 -2.15
CA ASN A 121 9.59 -18.26 -2.69
C ASN A 121 8.68 -17.03 -2.86
N VAL A 122 7.48 -17.03 -2.23
CA VAL A 122 6.54 -15.90 -2.31
C VAL A 122 6.29 -15.30 -0.94
N ARG A 123 6.47 -13.97 -0.83
CA ARG A 123 6.01 -13.16 0.29
C ARG A 123 4.66 -12.52 -0.09
N SER A 124 3.62 -12.85 0.66
CA SER A 124 2.29 -12.26 0.52
C SER A 124 2.10 -11.16 1.54
N ILE A 125 1.90 -9.92 1.08
CA ILE A 125 1.75 -8.76 1.94
C ILE A 125 0.31 -8.29 1.85
N VAL A 126 -0.42 -8.43 2.95
CA VAL A 126 -1.82 -8.00 3.11
C VAL A 126 -1.92 -6.97 4.21
N PHE A 127 -2.95 -6.14 4.15
CA PHE A 127 -3.14 -5.06 5.11
C PHE A 127 -4.45 -5.23 5.87
N LYS A 128 -4.49 -4.67 7.08
CA LYS A 128 -5.71 -4.57 7.88
C LYS A 128 -6.38 -3.22 7.59
N GLU A 129 -6.89 -3.07 6.37
CA GLU A 129 -7.46 -1.81 5.87
C GLU A 129 -8.58 -1.29 6.75
N HIS A 130 -9.35 -2.20 7.38
CA HIS A 130 -10.42 -1.84 8.32
C HIS A 130 -9.89 -1.05 9.53
N GLU A 131 -8.68 -1.33 10.03
CA GLU A 131 -8.10 -0.60 11.16
C GLU A 131 -7.78 0.86 10.78
N GLY A 132 -7.11 1.10 9.64
CA GLY A 132 -6.83 2.45 9.15
C GLY A 132 -8.11 3.21 8.76
N SER A 133 -9.06 2.50 8.12
CA SER A 133 -10.35 3.07 7.74
C SER A 133 -11.21 3.44 8.96
N PHE A 134 -11.09 2.70 10.07
CA PHE A 134 -11.72 3.06 11.34
C PHE A 134 -11.25 4.44 11.83
N LEU A 135 -9.94 4.69 11.79
CA LEU A 135 -9.38 5.97 12.24
C LEU A 135 -9.90 7.15 11.40
N VAL A 136 -9.95 6.99 10.06
CA VAL A 136 -10.48 8.06 9.20
C VAL A 136 -12.02 8.13 9.22
N GLY A 137 -12.70 7.05 9.58
CA GLY A 137 -14.14 7.05 9.89
C GLY A 137 -14.45 7.89 11.12
N MET A 138 -13.62 7.78 12.17
CA MET A 138 -13.68 8.68 13.34
C MET A 138 -13.46 10.13 12.92
N ALA A 139 -12.43 10.41 12.09
CA ALA A 139 -12.15 11.75 11.61
C ALA A 139 -13.36 12.34 10.87
N ALA A 140 -13.99 11.56 10.00
CA ALA A 140 -15.19 11.97 9.27
C ALA A 140 -16.35 12.34 10.22
N ALA A 141 -16.64 11.48 11.20
CA ALA A 141 -17.72 11.72 12.15
C ALA A 141 -17.46 12.92 13.07
N LEU A 142 -16.21 13.13 13.48
CA LEU A 142 -15.81 14.29 14.30
C LEU A 142 -15.89 15.61 13.51
N ALA A 143 -15.66 15.59 12.19
CA ALA A 143 -15.72 16.76 11.32
C ALA A 143 -17.14 17.04 10.78
N SER A 144 -17.99 16.01 10.66
CA SER A 144 -19.33 16.12 10.08
C SER A 144 -20.23 17.03 10.91
N LYS A 145 -20.91 17.95 10.22
CA LYS A 145 -21.92 18.84 10.79
C LYS A 145 -23.35 18.33 10.57
N THR A 146 -23.53 17.46 9.57
CA THR A 146 -24.85 16.93 9.19
C THR A 146 -25.16 15.59 9.84
N GLY A 147 -24.17 14.92 10.41
CA GLY A 147 -24.30 13.53 10.86
C GLY A 147 -24.43 12.53 9.70
N LYS A 148 -24.00 12.91 8.51
CA LYS A 148 -24.04 12.09 7.30
C LYS A 148 -22.69 12.12 6.60
N VAL A 149 -22.14 10.94 6.35
CA VAL A 149 -20.85 10.77 5.68
C VAL A 149 -20.95 9.76 4.55
N GLY A 150 -20.00 9.77 3.64
CA GLY A 150 -20.03 8.93 2.47
C GLY A 150 -18.76 8.12 2.26
N PHE A 151 -18.90 7.04 1.51
CA PHE A 151 -17.83 6.19 1.03
C PHE A 151 -18.01 5.91 -0.46
N VAL A 152 -16.96 6.11 -1.24
CA VAL A 152 -16.89 5.72 -2.66
C VAL A 152 -15.77 4.72 -2.80
N GLY A 153 -16.12 3.46 -3.02
CA GLY A 153 -15.15 2.38 -3.29
C GLY A 153 -14.89 2.23 -4.79
N GLY A 154 -13.75 1.68 -5.12
CA GLY A 154 -13.41 1.28 -6.47
C GLY A 154 -14.20 0.03 -6.90
N MET A 155 -13.50 -1.05 -7.17
CA MET A 155 -14.11 -2.31 -7.56
C MET A 155 -14.85 -2.95 -6.39
N ASP A 156 -16.07 -3.46 -6.61
CA ASP A 156 -16.88 -4.14 -5.58
C ASP A 156 -16.33 -5.55 -5.29
N ILE A 157 -15.40 -5.63 -4.38
CA ILE A 157 -14.72 -6.85 -3.94
C ILE A 157 -14.56 -6.84 -2.41
N PRO A 158 -14.36 -8.01 -1.77
CA PRO A 158 -14.20 -8.11 -0.32
C PRO A 158 -13.13 -7.16 0.26
N LEU A 159 -12.01 -6.99 -0.43
CA LEU A 159 -10.94 -6.06 -0.05
C LEU A 159 -11.46 -4.63 0.12
N ILE A 160 -12.23 -4.11 -0.85
CA ILE A 160 -12.77 -2.74 -0.79
C ILE A 160 -13.93 -2.63 0.19
N ARG A 161 -14.71 -3.68 0.34
CA ARG A 161 -15.73 -3.75 1.39
C ARG A 161 -15.13 -3.73 2.79
N ASN A 162 -13.88 -4.20 2.96
CA ASN A 162 -13.15 -4.13 4.22
C ASN A 162 -12.83 -2.67 4.61
N PHE A 163 -12.42 -1.82 3.66
CA PHE A 163 -12.29 -0.37 3.88
C PHE A 163 -13.62 0.26 4.30
N ALA A 164 -14.69 -0.05 3.57
CA ALA A 164 -16.03 0.50 3.85
C ALA A 164 -16.55 0.12 5.23
N ALA A 165 -16.34 -1.15 5.64
CA ALA A 165 -16.76 -1.66 6.95
C ALA A 165 -16.02 -0.95 8.08
N GLY A 166 -14.68 -0.88 8.02
CA GLY A 166 -13.88 -0.17 9.01
C GLY A 166 -14.25 1.31 9.12
N TYR A 167 -14.45 1.99 7.98
CA TYR A 167 -14.89 3.37 7.94
C TYR A 167 -16.23 3.59 8.64
N ALA A 168 -17.23 2.74 8.34
CA ALA A 168 -18.55 2.83 8.96
C ALA A 168 -18.49 2.52 10.46
N GLU A 169 -17.68 1.54 10.88
CA GLU A 169 -17.48 1.20 12.29
C GLU A 169 -16.84 2.36 13.05
N GLY A 170 -15.77 2.98 12.51
CA GLY A 170 -15.12 4.15 13.11
C GLY A 170 -16.04 5.38 13.19
N ALA A 171 -16.84 5.63 12.16
CA ALA A 171 -17.81 6.72 12.18
C ALA A 171 -18.88 6.51 13.27
N LYS A 172 -19.42 5.30 13.37
CA LYS A 172 -20.42 4.94 14.38
C LYS A 172 -19.84 4.85 15.79
N TYR A 173 -18.56 4.56 15.95
CA TYR A 173 -17.87 4.61 17.25
C TYR A 173 -17.92 6.01 17.87
N VAL A 174 -17.82 7.05 17.05
CA VAL A 174 -17.93 8.45 17.48
C VAL A 174 -19.39 8.89 17.63
N ASN A 175 -20.23 8.56 16.64
CA ASN A 175 -21.65 8.92 16.62
C ASN A 175 -22.49 7.70 16.19
N PRO A 176 -23.11 6.98 17.13
CA PRO A 176 -23.92 5.80 16.80
C PRO A 176 -25.08 6.04 15.81
N ASN A 177 -25.54 7.29 15.69
CA ASN A 177 -26.65 7.68 14.82
C ASN A 177 -26.20 8.22 13.48
N ILE A 178 -24.89 8.22 13.17
CA ILE A 178 -24.36 8.74 11.92
C ILE A 178 -24.85 7.89 10.73
N GLU A 179 -25.29 8.55 9.67
CA GLU A 179 -25.67 7.88 8.43
C GLU A 179 -24.44 7.75 7.53
N VAL A 180 -24.16 6.53 7.05
CA VAL A 180 -23.00 6.24 6.18
C VAL A 180 -23.50 5.74 4.83
N PHE A 181 -23.35 6.56 3.79
CA PHE A 181 -23.66 6.16 2.41
C PHE A 181 -22.46 5.39 1.83
N GLN A 182 -22.75 4.30 1.11
CA GLN A 182 -21.70 3.49 0.47
C GLN A 182 -22.06 3.20 -0.98
N ASN A 183 -21.14 3.49 -1.90
CA ASN A 183 -21.28 3.15 -3.32
C ASN A 183 -19.95 2.62 -3.84
N MET A 184 -20.01 1.66 -4.77
CA MET A 184 -18.86 1.18 -5.53
C MET A 184 -18.92 1.72 -6.97
N THR A 185 -17.77 1.98 -7.57
CA THR A 185 -17.69 2.55 -8.92
C THR A 185 -17.91 1.51 -10.01
N GLY A 186 -17.74 0.22 -9.68
CA GLY A 186 -17.99 -0.88 -10.62
C GLY A 186 -17.50 -2.23 -10.13
N THR A 187 -17.56 -3.22 -11.02
CA THR A 187 -17.14 -4.60 -10.75
C THR A 187 -15.98 -5.06 -11.64
N THR A 188 -15.41 -4.17 -12.43
CA THR A 188 -14.29 -4.44 -13.34
C THR A 188 -13.12 -3.50 -13.05
N PRO A 189 -11.91 -3.79 -13.55
CA PRO A 189 -10.74 -2.92 -13.36
C PRO A 189 -10.89 -1.47 -13.82
N ALA A 190 -11.86 -1.17 -14.71
CA ALA A 190 -12.18 0.22 -15.08
C ALA A 190 -12.62 1.07 -13.88
N ALA A 191 -13.07 0.45 -12.79
CA ALA A 191 -13.41 1.10 -11.53
C ALA A 191 -12.25 1.88 -10.90
N TRP A 192 -11.00 1.56 -11.24
CA TRP A 192 -9.80 2.18 -10.67
C TRP A 192 -9.36 3.48 -11.38
N ASN A 193 -9.91 3.74 -12.58
CA ASN A 193 -9.53 4.92 -13.36
C ASN A 193 -10.75 5.54 -14.07
N ASN A 194 -11.75 5.94 -13.30
CA ASN A 194 -12.95 6.62 -13.78
C ASN A 194 -13.32 7.82 -12.88
N PRO A 195 -12.53 8.93 -12.93
CA PRO A 195 -12.80 10.11 -12.10
C PRO A 195 -14.20 10.68 -12.27
N SER A 196 -14.77 10.63 -13.50
CA SER A 196 -16.14 11.10 -13.75
C SER A 196 -17.19 10.32 -12.94
N LYS A 197 -17.03 8.99 -12.84
CA LYS A 197 -17.92 8.16 -12.01
C LYS A 197 -17.70 8.43 -10.53
N GLY A 198 -16.47 8.65 -10.10
CA GLY A 198 -16.14 9.06 -8.73
C GLY A 198 -16.86 10.36 -8.35
N ALA A 199 -16.77 11.38 -9.20
CA ALA A 199 -17.45 12.67 -9.00
C ALA A 199 -18.97 12.54 -8.97
N GLU A 200 -19.58 11.76 -9.88
CA GLU A 200 -21.01 11.49 -9.90
C GLU A 200 -21.51 10.91 -8.57
N LEU A 201 -20.83 9.88 -8.07
CA LEU A 201 -21.22 9.21 -6.84
C LEU A 201 -21.02 10.12 -5.62
N ALA A 202 -19.95 10.90 -5.57
CA ALA A 202 -19.70 11.87 -4.50
C ALA A 202 -20.80 12.95 -4.47
N ARG A 203 -21.13 13.56 -5.62
CA ARG A 203 -22.23 14.55 -5.72
C ARG A 203 -23.57 13.96 -5.34
N SER A 204 -23.87 12.71 -5.71
CA SER A 204 -25.08 12.02 -5.26
C SER A 204 -25.15 11.90 -3.74
N GLN A 205 -24.02 11.57 -3.07
CA GLN A 205 -23.96 11.49 -1.61
C GLN A 205 -24.05 12.87 -0.96
N PHE A 206 -23.40 13.90 -1.52
CA PHE A 206 -23.51 15.29 -1.06
C PHE A 206 -24.95 15.82 -1.19
N GLY A 207 -25.63 15.52 -2.29
CA GLY A 207 -27.05 15.85 -2.49
C GLY A 207 -28.00 15.19 -1.49
N ARG A 208 -27.60 14.05 -0.91
CA ARG A 208 -28.31 13.37 0.19
C ARG A 208 -27.93 13.91 1.57
N GLY A 209 -27.02 14.88 1.63
CA GLY A 209 -26.62 15.58 2.83
C GLY A 209 -25.29 15.12 3.45
N ALA A 210 -24.53 14.23 2.81
CA ALA A 210 -23.16 13.95 3.25
C ALA A 210 -22.33 15.23 3.19
N ASP A 211 -21.44 15.43 4.15
CA ASP A 211 -20.50 16.55 4.16
C ASP A 211 -19.03 16.13 4.19
N VAL A 212 -18.77 14.84 4.35
CA VAL A 212 -17.43 14.22 4.22
C VAL A 212 -17.59 12.95 3.40
N VAL A 213 -16.77 12.75 2.34
CA VAL A 213 -16.74 11.51 1.53
C VAL A 213 -15.34 10.93 1.48
N TYR A 214 -15.22 9.67 1.87
CA TYR A 214 -13.98 8.89 1.76
C TYR A 214 -13.93 8.12 0.44
N ALA A 215 -12.83 8.22 -0.31
CA ALA A 215 -12.63 7.52 -1.57
C ALA A 215 -11.53 6.46 -1.46
N ALA A 216 -11.92 5.18 -1.46
CA ALA A 216 -11.01 4.04 -1.60
C ALA A 216 -11.11 3.47 -3.03
N ALA A 217 -10.61 4.23 -4.03
CA ALA A 217 -10.94 4.01 -5.45
C ALA A 217 -9.78 4.27 -6.42
N GLY A 218 -8.52 4.30 -5.96
CA GLY A 218 -7.38 4.59 -6.83
C GLY A 218 -7.52 5.94 -7.54
N GLY A 219 -7.17 6.01 -8.82
CA GLY A 219 -7.27 7.22 -9.64
C GLY A 219 -8.70 7.78 -9.78
N THR A 220 -9.72 6.95 -9.62
CA THR A 220 -11.14 7.38 -9.56
C THR A 220 -11.39 8.35 -8.40
N GLY A 221 -10.65 8.22 -7.30
CA GLY A 221 -10.74 9.10 -6.13
C GLY A 221 -10.51 10.58 -6.43
N VAL A 222 -9.69 10.90 -7.43
CA VAL A 222 -9.42 12.30 -7.84
C VAL A 222 -10.72 13.03 -8.21
N GLY A 223 -11.67 12.31 -8.85
CA GLY A 223 -12.98 12.87 -9.16
C GLY A 223 -13.84 13.15 -7.93
N VAL A 224 -13.73 12.31 -6.89
CA VAL A 224 -14.39 12.53 -5.59
C VAL A 224 -13.85 13.80 -4.93
N TYR A 225 -12.54 13.98 -4.93
CA TYR A 225 -11.89 15.14 -4.32
C TYR A 225 -12.27 16.44 -5.04
N GLN A 226 -12.30 16.42 -6.38
CA GLN A 226 -12.75 17.57 -7.15
C GLN A 226 -14.21 17.90 -6.88
N ALA A 227 -15.10 16.91 -6.79
CA ALA A 227 -16.51 17.14 -6.44
C ALA A 227 -16.64 17.75 -5.02
N ALA A 228 -15.81 17.33 -4.07
CA ALA A 228 -15.80 17.92 -2.73
C ALA A 228 -15.36 19.41 -2.75
N VAL A 229 -14.36 19.76 -3.58
CA VAL A 229 -13.95 21.17 -3.79
C VAL A 229 -15.11 21.99 -4.36
N ASP A 230 -15.74 21.49 -5.45
CA ASP A 230 -16.80 22.19 -6.17
C ASP A 230 -18.03 22.46 -5.27
N ASP A 231 -18.36 21.49 -4.40
CA ASP A 231 -19.55 21.53 -3.54
C ASP A 231 -19.25 22.11 -2.13
N GLY A 232 -18.02 22.54 -1.85
CA GLY A 232 -17.59 23.07 -0.54
C GLY A 232 -17.73 22.04 0.59
N LYS A 233 -17.40 20.77 0.30
CA LYS A 233 -17.47 19.61 1.19
C LYS A 233 -16.05 19.12 1.52
N LEU A 234 -15.95 18.09 2.37
CA LEU A 234 -14.68 17.48 2.73
C LEU A 234 -14.51 16.12 2.05
N ALA A 235 -13.27 15.77 1.76
CA ALA A 235 -12.91 14.46 1.24
C ALA A 235 -11.81 13.81 2.08
N ILE A 236 -11.74 12.48 2.00
CA ILE A 236 -10.68 11.67 2.60
C ILE A 236 -10.01 10.86 1.50
N GLY A 237 -8.67 10.95 1.47
CA GLY A 237 -7.81 10.23 0.54
C GLY A 237 -7.49 8.80 0.98
N VAL A 238 -6.76 8.04 0.15
CA VAL A 238 -6.41 6.64 0.39
C VAL A 238 -5.01 6.29 -0.11
N ASP A 239 -4.43 5.26 0.48
CA ASP A 239 -3.12 4.67 0.21
C ASP A 239 -1.97 5.63 0.50
N SER A 240 -1.77 6.62 -0.35
CA SER A 240 -0.78 7.70 -0.20
C SER A 240 -1.35 8.88 0.59
N ASN A 241 -0.47 9.71 1.15
CA ASN A 241 -0.90 11.01 1.66
C ASN A 241 -1.29 11.94 0.50
N GLN A 242 -2.58 12.18 0.36
CA GLN A 242 -3.18 12.98 -0.72
C GLN A 242 -3.65 14.35 -0.24
N ASN A 243 -3.34 14.74 1.02
CA ASN A 243 -3.79 16.01 1.62
C ASN A 243 -3.38 17.22 0.79
N TYR A 244 -2.22 17.16 0.13
CA TYR A 244 -1.67 18.22 -0.71
C TYR A 244 -2.46 18.48 -2.00
N LEU A 245 -3.31 17.54 -2.44
CA LEU A 245 -4.06 17.71 -3.70
C LEU A 245 -5.07 18.86 -3.61
N HIS A 246 -5.76 19.00 -2.48
CA HIS A 246 -6.72 20.07 -2.24
C HIS A 246 -6.67 20.51 -0.78
N PRO A 247 -5.66 21.32 -0.38
CA PRO A 247 -5.57 21.85 0.98
C PRO A 247 -6.85 22.59 1.39
N GLY A 248 -7.35 22.32 2.60
CA GLY A 248 -8.62 22.86 3.09
C GLY A 248 -9.88 22.08 2.67
N THR A 249 -9.75 21.10 1.78
CA THR A 249 -10.82 20.17 1.37
C THR A 249 -10.51 18.73 1.80
N MET A 250 -9.23 18.32 1.67
CA MET A 250 -8.80 17.00 2.13
C MET A 250 -8.71 16.99 3.65
N LEU A 251 -9.70 16.37 4.31
CA LEU A 251 -9.74 16.25 5.77
C LEU A 251 -8.55 15.45 6.29
N THR A 252 -8.25 14.34 5.64
CA THR A 252 -7.10 13.46 5.90
C THR A 252 -6.95 12.46 4.75
N SER A 253 -5.94 11.58 4.85
CA SER A 253 -5.78 10.41 3.99
C SER A 253 -5.62 9.17 4.84
N MET A 254 -6.33 8.09 4.50
CA MET A 254 -6.08 6.77 5.07
C MET A 254 -4.81 6.21 4.43
N LEU A 255 -3.76 6.11 5.21
CA LEU A 255 -2.46 5.62 4.75
C LEU A 255 -2.46 4.09 4.71
N LYS A 256 -2.06 3.54 3.56
CA LYS A 256 -1.75 2.12 3.37
C LYS A 256 -0.33 2.04 2.83
N ARG A 257 0.59 1.55 3.65
CA ARG A 257 2.03 1.71 3.45
C ARG A 257 2.60 0.70 2.43
N VAL A 258 1.98 0.68 1.24
CA VAL A 258 2.49 -0.06 0.08
C VAL A 258 3.90 0.39 -0.29
N ASP A 259 4.19 1.65 -0.10
CA ASP A 259 5.51 2.25 -0.27
C ASP A 259 6.58 1.56 0.60
N VAL A 260 6.31 1.37 1.90
CA VAL A 260 7.21 0.67 2.82
C VAL A 260 7.30 -0.81 2.49
N ALA A 261 6.18 -1.44 2.12
CA ALA A 261 6.13 -2.85 1.78
C ALA A 261 7.02 -3.18 0.57
N VAL A 262 6.97 -2.36 -0.49
CA VAL A 262 7.82 -2.52 -1.69
C VAL A 262 9.28 -2.26 -1.37
N GLU A 263 9.60 -1.16 -0.69
CA GLU A 263 10.95 -0.82 -0.28
C GLU A 263 11.57 -1.92 0.58
N SER A 264 10.84 -2.43 1.59
CA SER A 264 11.31 -3.51 2.47
C SER A 264 11.50 -4.82 1.70
N ALA A 265 10.60 -5.17 0.78
CA ALA A 265 10.73 -6.39 -0.02
C ALA A 265 12.02 -6.36 -0.86
N PHE A 266 12.33 -5.23 -1.48
CA PHE A 266 13.58 -5.06 -2.23
C PHE A 266 14.80 -5.08 -1.31
N GLN A 267 14.75 -4.39 -0.17
CA GLN A 267 15.84 -4.30 0.76
C GLN A 267 16.17 -5.68 1.39
N ASP A 268 15.14 -6.40 1.85
CA ASP A 268 15.31 -7.73 2.43
C ASP A 268 15.89 -8.73 1.42
N ALA A 269 15.40 -8.69 0.18
CA ALA A 269 15.93 -9.55 -0.87
C ALA A 269 17.39 -9.23 -1.22
N LYS A 270 17.75 -7.93 -1.26
CA LYS A 270 19.12 -7.48 -1.45
C LYS A 270 20.05 -7.94 -0.34
N ASP A 271 19.56 -7.91 0.90
CA ASP A 271 20.35 -8.24 2.10
C ASP A 271 20.36 -9.74 2.44
N GLY A 272 19.74 -10.58 1.60
CA GLY A 272 19.62 -12.01 1.85
C GLY A 272 18.71 -12.37 3.03
N LYS A 273 17.81 -11.45 3.42
CA LYS A 273 16.87 -11.57 4.54
C LYS A 273 15.43 -11.81 4.09
N PHE A 274 15.23 -12.00 2.79
CA PHE A 274 13.89 -12.26 2.27
C PHE A 274 13.29 -13.53 2.89
N THR A 275 12.07 -13.41 3.39
CA THR A 275 11.30 -14.55 3.92
C THR A 275 9.99 -14.65 3.15
N ALA A 276 9.66 -15.86 2.73
CA ALA A 276 8.34 -16.19 2.18
C ALA A 276 7.29 -16.24 3.29
N GLY A 277 6.03 -16.35 2.91
CA GLY A 277 4.88 -16.44 3.81
C GLY A 277 4.05 -15.16 3.87
N ILE A 278 3.09 -15.12 4.79
CA ILE A 278 2.11 -14.04 4.89
C ILE A 278 2.57 -12.99 5.90
N GLN A 279 2.63 -11.73 5.46
CA GLN A 279 2.77 -10.56 6.32
C GLN A 279 1.45 -9.80 6.34
N SER A 280 0.84 -9.64 7.51
CA SER A 280 -0.39 -8.88 7.70
C SER A 280 -0.07 -7.60 8.45
N LEU A 281 -0.23 -6.47 7.79
CA LEU A 281 0.21 -5.15 8.26
C LEU A 281 -0.99 -4.31 8.67
N GLY A 282 -1.14 -4.09 9.97
CA GLY A 282 -2.17 -3.25 10.57
C GLY A 282 -1.62 -1.94 11.14
N VAL A 283 -2.37 -1.33 12.03
CA VAL A 283 -1.97 -0.13 12.78
C VAL A 283 -0.77 -0.43 13.69
N ALA A 284 -0.71 -1.64 14.26
CA ALA A 284 0.38 -2.05 15.14
C ALA A 284 1.73 -2.18 14.42
N GLU A 285 1.71 -2.57 13.16
CA GLU A 285 2.87 -2.71 12.27
C GLU A 285 3.17 -1.42 11.47
N ASP A 286 2.47 -0.32 11.76
CA ASP A 286 2.51 0.92 10.96
C ASP A 286 2.22 0.69 9.45
N GLY A 287 1.50 -0.39 9.14
CA GLY A 287 1.09 -0.73 7.78
C GLY A 287 -0.09 0.08 7.27
N VAL A 288 -0.96 0.53 8.18
CA VAL A 288 -2.08 1.42 7.90
C VAL A 288 -2.18 2.50 8.97
N GLY A 289 -2.77 3.64 8.62
CA GLY A 289 -2.92 4.77 9.54
C GLY A 289 -3.70 5.92 8.94
N TRP A 290 -3.47 7.13 9.44
CA TRP A 290 -4.07 8.35 8.94
C TRP A 290 -3.03 9.47 8.83
N ALA A 291 -3.25 10.43 7.95
CA ALA A 291 -2.30 11.51 7.69
C ALA A 291 -2.69 12.81 8.40
N LEU A 292 -1.71 13.44 9.03
CA LEU A 292 -1.83 14.79 9.58
C LEU A 292 -0.57 15.58 9.23
N ASP A 293 -0.74 16.67 8.49
CA ASP A 293 0.34 17.54 8.03
C ASP A 293 -0.11 19.01 7.88
N GLU A 294 0.73 19.86 7.31
CA GLU A 294 0.44 21.27 7.09
C GLU A 294 -0.78 21.53 6.19
N HIS A 295 -1.14 20.60 5.30
CA HIS A 295 -2.24 20.79 4.34
C HIS A 295 -3.62 20.57 4.95
N ASN A 296 -3.72 19.77 6.03
CA ASN A 296 -4.99 19.48 6.70
C ASN A 296 -5.03 19.90 8.17
N ARG A 297 -3.97 20.48 8.72
CA ARG A 297 -3.90 20.87 10.13
C ARG A 297 -5.03 21.81 10.55
N SER A 298 -5.48 22.70 9.66
CA SER A 298 -6.58 23.62 9.93
C SER A 298 -7.95 22.95 10.04
N LEU A 299 -8.11 21.75 9.51
CA LEU A 299 -9.34 20.97 9.54
C LEU A 299 -9.43 20.01 10.74
N ILE A 300 -8.29 19.66 11.33
CA ILE A 300 -8.19 18.72 12.44
C ILE A 300 -7.87 19.50 13.73
N THR A 301 -8.83 19.56 14.64
CA THR A 301 -8.60 20.18 15.95
C THR A 301 -7.73 19.29 16.84
N SER A 302 -7.12 19.86 17.88
CA SER A 302 -6.32 19.08 18.84
C SER A 302 -7.16 18.02 19.57
N ASP A 303 -8.45 18.29 19.81
CA ASP A 303 -9.38 17.31 20.41
C ASP A 303 -9.66 16.14 19.45
N MET A 304 -9.86 16.42 18.16
CA MET A 304 -10.02 15.37 17.13
C MET A 304 -8.77 14.50 17.07
N GLU A 305 -7.59 15.11 16.95
CA GLU A 305 -6.31 14.41 16.94
C GLU A 305 -6.12 13.51 18.17
N ALA A 306 -6.35 14.06 19.37
CA ALA A 306 -6.21 13.30 20.60
C ALA A 306 -7.14 12.08 20.66
N LYS A 307 -8.39 12.21 20.20
CA LYS A 307 -9.36 11.09 20.13
C LYS A 307 -8.94 10.02 19.14
N ILE A 308 -8.47 10.40 17.96
CA ILE A 308 -8.03 9.46 16.93
C ILE A 308 -6.75 8.73 17.37
N GLU A 309 -5.79 9.46 17.94
CA GLU A 309 -4.55 8.85 18.46
C GLU A 309 -4.81 7.96 19.68
N GLN A 310 -5.79 8.28 20.53
CA GLN A 310 -6.19 7.37 21.60
C GLN A 310 -6.80 6.08 21.04
N ALA A 311 -7.68 6.18 20.04
CA ALA A 311 -8.25 5.01 19.38
C ALA A 311 -7.17 4.17 18.67
N ARG A 312 -6.17 4.82 18.04
CA ARG A 312 -5.00 4.12 17.47
C ARG A 312 -4.28 3.28 18.54
N LYS A 313 -4.02 3.84 19.72
CA LYS A 313 -3.40 3.12 20.83
C LYS A 313 -4.31 1.99 21.36
N ASP A 314 -5.60 2.22 21.42
CA ASP A 314 -6.59 1.24 21.87
C ASP A 314 -6.72 0.07 20.88
N ILE A 315 -6.57 0.29 19.56
CA ILE A 315 -6.48 -0.77 18.55
C ILE A 315 -5.18 -1.58 18.73
N ILE A 316 -4.03 -0.91 18.86
CA ILE A 316 -2.74 -1.58 19.07
C ILE A 316 -2.75 -2.46 20.33
N SER A 317 -3.36 -1.99 21.42
CA SER A 317 -3.46 -2.75 22.67
C SER A 317 -4.55 -3.84 22.65
N GLY A 318 -5.37 -3.91 21.59
CA GLY A 318 -6.50 -4.84 21.48
C GLY A 318 -7.74 -4.44 22.29
N LYS A 319 -7.77 -3.25 22.90
CA LYS A 319 -8.93 -2.71 23.62
C LYS A 319 -10.07 -2.35 22.66
N ILE A 320 -9.76 -1.82 21.47
CA ILE A 320 -10.68 -1.71 20.35
C ILE A 320 -10.34 -2.81 19.36
N LYS A 321 -11.35 -3.63 19.04
CA LYS A 321 -11.25 -4.65 18.00
C LYS A 321 -12.12 -4.24 16.83
N VAL A 322 -11.50 -3.85 15.73
CA VAL A 322 -12.19 -3.52 14.50
C VAL A 322 -12.53 -4.80 13.73
N ASN A 323 -13.80 -5.01 13.39
CA ASN A 323 -14.24 -6.30 12.85
C ASN A 323 -14.00 -6.44 11.33
N GLY A 324 -13.97 -5.34 10.60
CA GLY A 324 -13.87 -5.36 9.15
C GLY A 324 -15.09 -6.01 8.47
N TYR A 325 -14.95 -6.36 7.18
CA TYR A 325 -16.00 -7.01 6.40
C TYR A 325 -16.04 -8.52 6.67
N GLN A 326 -17.20 -9.02 7.12
CA GLN A 326 -17.37 -10.42 7.52
C GLN A 326 -17.87 -11.34 6.39
N GLY A 327 -18.07 -10.79 5.19
CA GLY A 327 -18.74 -11.54 4.12
C GLY A 327 -20.25 -11.61 4.32
N SER A 328 -21.02 -11.76 3.26
CA SER A 328 -22.45 -12.10 3.26
C SER A 328 -22.68 -13.24 2.30
#